data_58040acd0c272090debed94cb1bb4dc4
#
_entry.id   58040acd0c272090debed94cb1bb4dc4
#
_cell.length_a   1.000
_cell.length_b   1.000
_cell.length_c   1.000
_cell.angle_alpha   90.00
_cell.angle_beta   90.00
_cell.angle_gamma   90.00
#
_symmetry.space_group_name_H-M   'P 1'
#
loop_
_entity.id
_entity.type
_entity.pdbx_description
1 polymer ?
#
loop_
_entity_poly.entity_id
_entity_poly.type
_entity_poly.pdbx_seq_one_letter_code
_entity_poly.pdbx_strand_id
1 'polypeptide(L)'
;MANTVDKVIKIALAEEGYQEKSREAYLANPMVLESKDAGVGYDNYTKYGRDMHKIYPSVMDFPASYCDAFVDWCFMQAYGIATAKSLLGGNFDDYTVASADMYKRKGAWYTSNPQPGDQVFFQNSQRICHTGLVLGADSHRVYTIEGNTSPASGVIRNGGGVYRKSYELNHPRIAGYGRPNYDVDNSNNPSPTDIASGRPLLRRGSLGDEVKKLQANLNSIMGENLEVDGVFGGGTQRVLQSFQTKYGLEVDGVYGKGSETKMRELLYK
;
A
#
# COMPACT_ATOMS: atom_id res chain seq x y z
N MET A 1 -10.97 12.34 -13.48
CA MET A 1 -9.69 12.34 -12.73
C MET A 1 -9.06 10.98 -12.89
N ALA A 2 -7.75 10.90 -13.19
CA ALA A 2 -7.05 9.63 -13.37
C ALA A 2 -7.09 8.75 -12.11
N ASN A 3 -7.18 7.43 -12.31
CA ASN A 3 -7.16 6.43 -11.23
C ASN A 3 -5.73 6.02 -10.93
N THR A 4 -4.95 6.94 -10.35
CA THR A 4 -3.53 6.73 -10.05
C THR A 4 -3.34 5.97 -8.74
N VAL A 5 -2.31 5.12 -8.68
CA VAL A 5 -1.99 4.30 -7.51
C VAL A 5 -1.77 5.11 -6.22
N ASP A 6 -1.22 6.32 -6.35
CA ASP A 6 -0.93 7.20 -5.20
C ASP A 6 -2.17 7.55 -4.37
N LYS A 7 -3.36 7.58 -4.98
CA LYS A 7 -4.60 7.89 -4.25
C LYS A 7 -4.92 6.83 -3.20
N VAL A 8 -4.90 5.56 -3.57
CA VAL A 8 -5.24 4.48 -2.64
C VAL A 8 -4.16 4.30 -1.59
N ILE A 9 -2.88 4.41 -1.96
CA ILE A 9 -1.77 4.33 -1.01
C ILE A 9 -1.86 5.45 0.03
N LYS A 10 -2.14 6.69 -0.40
CA LYS A 10 -2.31 7.82 0.52
C LYS A 10 -3.43 7.59 1.53
N ILE A 11 -4.57 7.05 1.08
CA ILE A 11 -5.71 6.74 1.95
C ILE A 11 -5.33 5.64 2.94
N ALA A 12 -4.75 4.55 2.46
CA ALA A 12 -4.36 3.43 3.32
C ALA A 12 -3.33 3.85 4.39
N LEU A 13 -2.32 4.64 4.03
CA LEU A 13 -1.32 5.16 4.97
C LEU A 13 -1.93 6.12 6.01
N ALA A 14 -2.96 6.88 5.64
CA ALA A 14 -3.67 7.73 6.60
C ALA A 14 -4.41 6.91 7.68
N GLU A 15 -4.64 5.64 7.46
CA GLU A 15 -5.32 4.74 8.42
C GLU A 15 -4.35 4.01 9.36
N GLU A 16 -3.04 4.10 9.15
CA GLU A 16 -2.07 3.45 10.03
C GLU A 16 -2.27 3.82 11.50
N GLY A 17 -2.24 2.81 12.38
CA GLY A 17 -2.50 2.96 13.80
C GLY A 17 -3.98 2.95 14.19
N TYR A 18 -4.90 2.81 13.23
CA TYR A 18 -6.32 2.57 13.56
C TYR A 18 -6.47 1.25 14.30
N GLN A 19 -7.25 1.25 15.39
CA GLN A 19 -7.56 0.07 16.18
C GLN A 19 -9.06 -0.20 16.16
N GLU A 20 -9.46 -1.46 16.04
CA GLU A 20 -10.85 -1.87 16.12
C GLU A 20 -11.46 -1.57 17.49
N LYS A 21 -12.78 -1.50 17.54
CA LYS A 21 -13.49 -1.09 18.75
C LYS A 21 -14.16 -2.27 19.42
N SER A 22 -14.30 -2.15 20.74
CA SER A 22 -15.15 -3.06 21.49
C SER A 22 -16.62 -2.88 21.14
N ARG A 23 -17.39 -3.96 21.28
CA ARG A 23 -18.84 -3.92 21.14
C ARG A 23 -19.47 -2.91 22.09
N GLU A 24 -18.98 -2.86 23.33
CA GLU A 24 -19.48 -1.94 24.35
C GLU A 24 -19.29 -0.49 23.92
N ALA A 25 -18.09 -0.11 23.48
CA ALA A 25 -17.79 1.23 23.02
C ALA A 25 -18.65 1.63 21.80
N TYR A 26 -18.85 0.71 20.86
CA TYR A 26 -19.70 0.94 19.69
C TYR A 26 -21.17 1.14 20.09
N LEU A 27 -21.72 0.32 20.98
CA LEU A 27 -23.11 0.45 21.44
C LEU A 27 -23.34 1.74 22.24
N ALA A 28 -22.35 2.17 23.02
CA ALA A 28 -22.39 3.43 23.76
C ALA A 28 -22.37 4.66 22.82
N ASN A 29 -21.54 4.62 21.79
CA ASN A 29 -21.43 5.70 20.81
C ASN A 29 -20.90 5.16 19.46
N PRO A 30 -21.75 4.92 18.45
CA PRO A 30 -21.32 4.44 17.14
C PRO A 30 -20.28 5.34 16.43
N MET A 31 -20.20 6.63 16.79
CA MET A 31 -19.19 7.55 16.23
C MET A 31 -17.76 7.25 16.70
N VAL A 32 -17.60 6.36 17.69
CA VAL A 32 -16.28 5.88 18.14
C VAL A 32 -15.48 5.24 16.99
N LEU A 33 -16.16 4.73 15.96
CA LEU A 33 -15.52 4.15 14.77
C LEU A 33 -14.70 5.16 13.98
N GLU A 34 -14.93 6.45 14.11
CA GLU A 34 -14.15 7.50 13.43
C GLU A 34 -12.81 7.79 14.14
N SER A 35 -12.70 7.47 15.42
CA SER A 35 -11.44 7.63 16.16
C SER A 35 -10.47 6.48 15.84
N LYS A 36 -9.17 6.77 15.80
CA LYS A 36 -8.16 5.72 15.62
C LYS A 36 -7.96 4.87 16.88
N ASP A 37 -8.07 5.44 18.05
CA ASP A 37 -7.60 4.88 19.32
C ASP A 37 -8.62 4.92 20.47
N ALA A 38 -9.76 5.56 20.31
CA ALA A 38 -10.82 5.54 21.33
C ALA A 38 -11.62 4.22 21.27
N GLY A 39 -12.05 3.72 22.43
CA GLY A 39 -12.93 2.56 22.54
C GLY A 39 -12.34 1.25 22.01
N VAL A 40 -11.02 1.12 22.09
CA VAL A 40 -10.27 -0.06 21.59
C VAL A 40 -10.78 -1.35 22.22
N GLY A 41 -10.92 -2.37 21.40
CA GLY A 41 -11.31 -3.73 21.78
C GLY A 41 -10.89 -4.73 20.69
N TYR A 42 -11.45 -5.95 20.75
CA TYR A 42 -11.15 -7.03 19.82
C TYR A 42 -12.43 -7.67 19.26
N ASP A 43 -13.43 -6.81 18.96
CA ASP A 43 -14.75 -7.27 18.53
C ASP A 43 -15.05 -6.95 17.06
N ASN A 44 -14.03 -6.59 16.28
CA ASN A 44 -14.09 -6.28 14.85
C ASN A 44 -15.04 -5.10 14.48
N TYR A 45 -15.39 -4.23 15.43
CA TYR A 45 -16.14 -3.04 15.10
C TYR A 45 -15.20 -2.00 14.48
N THR A 46 -15.34 -1.77 13.18
CA THR A 46 -14.52 -0.83 12.42
C THR A 46 -15.36 0.02 11.47
N LYS A 47 -14.89 1.23 11.14
CA LYS A 47 -15.53 2.04 10.09
C LYS A 47 -15.47 1.34 8.72
N TYR A 48 -14.44 0.57 8.44
CA TYR A 48 -14.28 -0.17 7.20
C TYR A 48 -15.42 -1.19 7.02
N GLY A 49 -15.59 -2.09 7.98
CA GLY A 49 -16.67 -3.07 7.97
C GLY A 49 -18.05 -2.42 7.93
N ARG A 50 -18.29 -1.37 8.75
CA ARG A 50 -19.56 -0.62 8.76
C ARG A 50 -19.88 -0.02 7.38
N ASP A 51 -18.92 0.66 6.75
CA ASP A 51 -19.17 1.38 5.51
C ASP A 51 -19.34 0.42 4.33
N MET A 52 -18.54 -0.64 4.29
CA MET A 52 -18.68 -1.67 3.26
C MET A 52 -19.97 -2.47 3.41
N HIS A 53 -20.38 -2.81 4.64
CA HIS A 53 -21.68 -3.43 4.91
C HIS A 53 -22.86 -2.56 4.45
N LYS A 54 -22.82 -1.24 4.68
CA LYS A 54 -23.87 -0.33 4.20
C LYS A 54 -24.04 -0.36 2.68
N ILE A 55 -22.93 -0.55 1.95
CA ILE A 55 -22.93 -0.56 0.48
C ILE A 55 -23.36 -1.92 -0.06
N TYR A 56 -22.94 -3.01 0.61
CA TYR A 56 -23.13 -4.36 0.10
C TYR A 56 -23.46 -5.37 1.22
N PRO A 57 -24.60 -5.19 1.91
CA PRO A 57 -24.94 -5.97 3.12
C PRO A 57 -25.16 -7.47 2.88
N SER A 58 -25.34 -7.89 1.62
CA SER A 58 -25.50 -9.31 1.29
C SER A 58 -24.16 -10.07 1.19
N VAL A 59 -23.04 -9.38 1.24
CA VAL A 59 -21.69 -9.95 1.09
C VAL A 59 -20.77 -9.51 2.22
N MET A 60 -20.82 -8.24 2.58
CA MET A 60 -19.92 -7.65 3.57
C MET A 60 -20.55 -7.73 4.96
N ASP A 61 -20.06 -8.61 5.83
CA ASP A 61 -20.54 -8.74 7.20
C ASP A 61 -20.03 -7.60 8.12
N PHE A 62 -20.82 -7.25 9.14
CA PHE A 62 -20.46 -6.29 10.18
C PHE A 62 -21.13 -6.61 11.52
N PRO A 63 -20.36 -6.75 12.61
CA PRO A 63 -18.89 -6.76 12.69
C PRO A 63 -18.30 -8.08 12.16
N ALA A 64 -17.17 -8.00 11.46
CA ALA A 64 -16.44 -9.17 10.92
C ALA A 64 -14.95 -8.89 10.76
N SER A 65 -14.17 -9.93 10.47
CA SER A 65 -12.77 -9.78 10.07
C SER A 65 -12.66 -8.81 8.88
N TYR A 66 -11.84 -7.80 9.01
CA TYR A 66 -11.87 -6.66 8.08
C TYR A 66 -10.61 -6.47 7.23
N CYS A 67 -9.79 -7.50 7.05
CA CYS A 67 -8.60 -7.37 6.19
C CYS A 67 -8.96 -7.05 4.74
N ASP A 68 -9.98 -7.72 4.18
CA ASP A 68 -10.49 -7.45 2.83
C ASP A 68 -11.32 -6.15 2.79
N ALA A 69 -12.24 -5.99 3.73
CA ALA A 69 -13.03 -4.77 3.86
C ALA A 69 -12.16 -3.49 3.99
N PHE A 70 -10.99 -3.57 4.61
CA PHE A 70 -10.04 -2.46 4.68
C PHE A 70 -9.50 -2.09 3.30
N VAL A 71 -9.08 -3.07 2.51
CA VAL A 71 -8.57 -2.83 1.13
C VAL A 71 -9.69 -2.26 0.27
N ASP A 72 -10.85 -2.89 0.27
CA ASP A 72 -12.03 -2.46 -0.48
C ASP A 72 -12.45 -1.03 -0.12
N TRP A 73 -12.47 -0.71 1.17
CA TRP A 73 -12.76 0.63 1.67
C TRP A 73 -11.74 1.66 1.17
N CYS A 74 -10.45 1.34 1.20
CA CYS A 74 -9.41 2.23 0.68
C CYS A 74 -9.61 2.53 -0.81
N PHE A 75 -9.91 1.51 -1.61
CA PHE A 75 -10.22 1.69 -3.04
C PHE A 75 -11.50 2.48 -3.26
N MET A 76 -12.55 2.20 -2.49
CA MET A 76 -13.80 2.95 -2.57
C MET A 76 -13.61 4.44 -2.25
N GLN A 77 -12.84 4.77 -1.21
CA GLN A 77 -12.52 6.15 -0.86
C GLN A 77 -11.68 6.84 -1.94
N ALA A 78 -10.77 6.11 -2.58
CA ALA A 78 -9.88 6.65 -3.60
C ALA A 78 -10.60 6.95 -4.92
N TYR A 79 -11.52 6.08 -5.34
CA TYR A 79 -12.02 6.06 -6.73
C TYR A 79 -13.54 6.03 -6.85
N GLY A 80 -14.27 5.90 -5.74
CA GLY A 80 -15.72 5.66 -5.75
C GLY A 80 -16.05 4.19 -6.07
N ILE A 81 -17.29 3.79 -5.80
CA ILE A 81 -17.74 2.39 -5.80
C ILE A 81 -17.50 1.69 -7.13
N ALA A 82 -17.95 2.28 -8.24
CA ALA A 82 -17.91 1.62 -9.56
C ALA A 82 -16.46 1.37 -10.02
N THR A 83 -15.62 2.37 -9.89
CA THR A 83 -14.20 2.28 -10.28
C THR A 83 -13.44 1.34 -9.35
N ALA A 84 -13.68 1.41 -8.04
CA ALA A 84 -13.05 0.51 -7.07
C ALA A 84 -13.35 -0.96 -7.39
N LYS A 85 -14.60 -1.33 -7.63
CA LYS A 85 -14.99 -2.68 -8.06
C LYS A 85 -14.27 -3.11 -9.34
N SER A 86 -14.16 -2.22 -10.32
CA SER A 86 -13.45 -2.52 -11.57
C SER A 86 -11.97 -2.80 -11.33
N LEU A 87 -11.31 -2.02 -10.50
CA LEU A 87 -9.90 -2.17 -10.13
C LEU A 87 -9.64 -3.45 -9.33
N LEU A 88 -10.52 -3.79 -8.38
CA LEU A 88 -10.42 -4.96 -7.50
C LEU A 88 -10.84 -6.29 -8.16
N GLY A 89 -10.91 -6.33 -9.47
CA GLY A 89 -11.22 -7.58 -10.17
C GLY A 89 -12.69 -7.76 -10.51
N GLY A 90 -13.61 -6.87 -10.10
CA GLY A 90 -15.00 -6.82 -10.53
C GLY A 90 -16.02 -6.57 -9.45
N ASN A 91 -15.72 -6.85 -8.20
CA ASN A 91 -16.62 -6.62 -7.06
C ASN A 91 -15.87 -6.40 -5.76
N PHE A 92 -16.61 -6.10 -4.69
CA PHE A 92 -16.15 -6.20 -3.30
C PHE A 92 -16.50 -7.57 -2.74
N ASP A 93 -15.69 -8.08 -1.82
CA ASP A 93 -15.94 -9.33 -1.14
C ASP A 93 -15.27 -9.33 0.25
N ASP A 94 -15.86 -9.96 1.25
CA ASP A 94 -15.25 -10.13 2.57
C ASP A 94 -14.51 -11.46 2.72
N TYR A 95 -14.50 -12.26 1.66
CA TYR A 95 -13.83 -13.57 1.61
C TYR A 95 -12.59 -13.53 0.70
N THR A 96 -11.43 -13.48 1.30
CA THR A 96 -10.13 -13.32 0.62
C THR A 96 -9.88 -14.31 -0.54
N VAL A 97 -10.48 -15.50 -0.50
CA VAL A 97 -10.38 -16.46 -1.63
C VAL A 97 -11.16 -15.95 -2.82
N ALA A 98 -12.37 -15.44 -2.61
CA ALA A 98 -13.21 -14.90 -3.69
C ALA A 98 -12.55 -13.66 -4.30
N SER A 99 -11.98 -12.77 -3.48
CA SER A 99 -11.24 -11.59 -3.95
C SER A 99 -10.03 -11.99 -4.81
N ALA A 100 -9.24 -12.98 -4.38
CA ALA A 100 -8.12 -13.49 -5.18
C ALA A 100 -8.58 -14.10 -6.51
N ASP A 101 -9.70 -14.83 -6.49
CA ASP A 101 -10.24 -15.48 -7.70
C ASP A 101 -10.80 -14.47 -8.71
N MET A 102 -11.25 -13.29 -8.27
CA MET A 102 -11.61 -12.20 -9.18
C MET A 102 -10.41 -11.76 -10.03
N TYR A 103 -9.25 -11.56 -9.42
CA TYR A 103 -8.01 -11.23 -10.14
C TYR A 103 -7.54 -12.36 -11.07
N LYS A 104 -7.61 -13.62 -10.59
CA LYS A 104 -7.24 -14.79 -11.42
C LYS A 104 -8.11 -14.89 -12.67
N ARG A 105 -9.43 -14.72 -12.54
CA ARG A 105 -10.37 -14.75 -13.69
C ARG A 105 -10.10 -13.65 -14.71
N LYS A 106 -9.55 -12.51 -14.27
CA LYS A 106 -9.19 -11.40 -15.15
C LYS A 106 -7.77 -11.48 -15.72
N GLY A 107 -6.99 -12.51 -15.39
CA GLY A 107 -5.59 -12.59 -15.80
C GLY A 107 -4.68 -11.55 -15.12
N ALA A 108 -5.14 -10.98 -14.00
CA ALA A 108 -4.45 -9.94 -13.24
C ALA A 108 -3.82 -10.48 -11.93
N TRP A 109 -3.50 -11.77 -11.92
CA TRP A 109 -2.85 -12.46 -10.80
C TRP A 109 -1.38 -12.69 -11.07
N TYR A 110 -0.51 -12.33 -10.12
CA TYR A 110 0.93 -12.48 -10.21
C TYR A 110 1.48 -13.18 -8.98
N THR A 111 2.53 -13.98 -9.14
CA THR A 111 3.20 -14.69 -8.04
C THR A 111 4.58 -14.12 -7.72
N SER A 112 5.01 -13.11 -8.47
CA SER A 112 6.29 -12.42 -8.30
C SER A 112 6.18 -10.97 -8.74
N ASN A 113 7.24 -10.19 -8.52
CA ASN A 113 7.35 -8.80 -8.96
C ASN A 113 6.18 -7.90 -8.45
N PRO A 114 5.98 -7.83 -7.10
CA PRO A 114 4.94 -6.97 -6.53
C PRO A 114 5.14 -5.50 -6.92
N GLN A 115 4.05 -4.83 -7.21
CA GLN A 115 4.04 -3.41 -7.57
C GLN A 115 3.27 -2.61 -6.51
N PRO A 116 3.61 -1.32 -6.28
CA PRO A 116 2.78 -0.45 -5.45
C PRO A 116 1.33 -0.48 -5.90
N GLY A 117 0.41 -0.63 -4.96
CA GLY A 117 -1.01 -0.71 -5.24
C GLY A 117 -1.53 -2.10 -5.58
N ASP A 118 -0.68 -3.12 -5.71
CA ASP A 118 -1.15 -4.51 -5.77
C ASP A 118 -1.84 -4.88 -4.46
N GLN A 119 -2.87 -5.71 -4.52
CA GLN A 119 -3.43 -6.37 -3.35
C GLN A 119 -2.65 -7.66 -3.11
N VAL A 120 -1.93 -7.75 -1.97
CA VAL A 120 -1.21 -8.96 -1.58
C VAL A 120 -2.15 -9.93 -0.89
N PHE A 121 -2.01 -11.22 -1.18
CA PHE A 121 -2.79 -12.29 -0.58
C PHE A 121 -1.88 -13.28 0.14
N PHE A 122 -2.25 -13.61 1.37
CA PHE A 122 -1.52 -14.56 2.22
C PHE A 122 -2.33 -15.83 2.43
N GLN A 123 -1.64 -16.96 2.45
CA GLN A 123 -2.21 -18.28 2.61
C GLN A 123 -1.76 -18.96 3.91
N ASN A 124 -2.53 -19.94 4.34
CA ASN A 124 -2.12 -20.97 5.28
C ASN A 124 -2.13 -22.33 4.56
N SER A 125 -2.03 -23.44 5.29
CA SER A 125 -2.05 -24.80 4.73
C SER A 125 -3.38 -25.19 4.04
N GLN A 126 -4.44 -24.40 4.23
CA GLN A 126 -5.78 -24.73 3.75
C GLN A 126 -6.25 -23.79 2.63
N ARG A 127 -6.00 -22.48 2.75
CA ARG A 127 -6.55 -21.47 1.84
C ARG A 127 -5.85 -20.13 1.95
N ILE A 128 -6.15 -19.21 1.04
CA ILE A 128 -5.91 -17.78 1.21
C ILE A 128 -6.75 -17.30 2.40
N CYS A 129 -6.13 -16.55 3.31
CA CYS A 129 -6.73 -16.26 4.61
C CYS A 129 -6.45 -14.86 5.16
N HIS A 130 -5.70 -14.05 4.44
CA HIS A 130 -5.39 -12.67 4.80
C HIS A 130 -5.00 -11.88 3.56
N THR A 131 -5.13 -10.55 3.63
CA THR A 131 -4.81 -9.66 2.52
C THR A 131 -4.38 -8.29 3.05
N GLY A 132 -3.73 -7.53 2.18
CA GLY A 132 -3.35 -6.15 2.41
C GLY A 132 -3.01 -5.43 1.11
N LEU A 133 -2.59 -4.18 1.21
CA LEU A 133 -2.17 -3.36 0.07
C LEU A 133 -0.64 -3.28 0.02
N VAL A 134 -0.05 -3.53 -1.15
CA VAL A 134 1.38 -3.34 -1.38
C VAL A 134 1.70 -1.84 -1.46
N LEU A 135 2.60 -1.38 -0.62
CA LEU A 135 3.13 -0.02 -0.63
C LEU A 135 4.33 0.12 -1.56
N GLY A 136 5.10 -0.95 -1.70
CA GLY A 136 6.30 -1.01 -2.53
C GLY A 136 7.07 -2.29 -2.31
N ALA A 137 8.16 -2.46 -3.05
CA ALA A 137 9.10 -3.56 -2.87
C ALA A 137 10.53 -3.09 -3.22
N ASP A 138 11.50 -3.74 -2.62
CA ASP A 138 12.92 -3.67 -3.01
C ASP A 138 13.42 -5.03 -3.52
N SER A 139 14.73 -5.22 -3.64
CA SER A 139 15.31 -6.46 -4.12
C SER A 139 15.12 -7.67 -3.19
N HIS A 140 14.67 -7.47 -1.95
CA HIS A 140 14.59 -8.51 -0.92
C HIS A 140 13.21 -8.61 -0.28
N ARG A 141 12.49 -7.49 -0.18
CA ARG A 141 11.26 -7.40 0.61
C ARG A 141 10.13 -6.72 -0.14
N VAL A 142 8.90 -7.13 0.18
CA VAL A 142 7.67 -6.40 -0.11
C VAL A 142 7.19 -5.72 1.18
N TYR A 143 6.74 -4.49 1.03
CA TYR A 143 6.19 -3.65 2.10
C TYR A 143 4.69 -3.49 1.89
N THR A 144 3.93 -3.70 2.94
CA THR A 144 2.46 -3.72 2.89
C THR A 144 1.85 -2.81 3.95
N ILE A 145 0.58 -2.48 3.79
CA ILE A 145 -0.29 -2.02 4.87
C ILE A 145 -1.51 -2.92 4.92
N GLU A 146 -1.87 -3.36 6.10
CA GLU A 146 -2.84 -4.43 6.31
C GLU A 146 -3.83 -4.04 7.40
N GLY A 147 -5.12 -4.28 7.15
CA GLY A 147 -6.18 -4.24 8.16
C GLY A 147 -6.28 -5.56 8.92
N ASN A 148 -6.87 -5.53 10.10
CA ASN A 148 -7.05 -6.68 10.97
C ASN A 148 -5.73 -7.42 11.30
N THR A 149 -4.68 -6.66 11.53
CA THR A 149 -3.33 -7.15 11.84
C THR A 149 -2.78 -6.47 13.11
N SER A 150 -1.54 -6.76 13.47
CA SER A 150 -0.82 -6.14 14.58
C SER A 150 0.61 -5.79 14.17
N PRO A 151 1.34 -4.94 14.94
CA PRO A 151 2.72 -4.60 14.63
C PRO A 151 3.70 -5.77 14.80
N ALA A 152 3.28 -6.90 15.39
CA ALA A 152 4.12 -8.10 15.53
C ALA A 152 4.57 -8.63 14.16
N SER A 153 5.77 -9.21 14.10
CA SER A 153 6.31 -9.78 12.86
C SER A 153 5.48 -10.95 12.33
N GLY A 154 5.60 -11.23 11.03
CA GLY A 154 4.89 -12.31 10.35
C GLY A 154 3.44 -11.97 9.98
N VAL A 155 2.77 -12.91 9.35
CA VAL A 155 1.37 -12.78 8.91
C VAL A 155 0.44 -12.98 10.11
N ILE A 156 -0.13 -11.90 10.59
CA ILE A 156 -1.08 -11.88 11.72
C ILE A 156 -2.48 -11.64 11.16
N ARG A 157 -3.38 -12.52 11.48
CA ARG A 157 -4.82 -12.38 11.22
C ARG A 157 -5.51 -12.04 12.53
N ASN A 158 -6.51 -11.21 12.48
CA ASN A 158 -7.28 -10.83 13.67
C ASN A 158 -6.40 -10.18 14.74
N GLY A 159 -5.59 -9.22 14.32
CA GLY A 159 -4.60 -8.54 15.16
C GLY A 159 -5.06 -7.20 15.73
N GLY A 160 -6.29 -6.79 15.44
CA GLY A 160 -6.95 -5.65 16.07
C GLY A 160 -6.67 -4.27 15.47
N GLY A 161 -5.84 -4.13 14.43
CA GLY A 161 -5.52 -2.81 13.90
C GLY A 161 -5.08 -2.76 12.44
N VAL A 162 -4.68 -1.56 12.03
CA VAL A 162 -4.10 -1.27 10.71
C VAL A 162 -2.62 -0.92 10.88
N TYR A 163 -1.73 -1.72 10.29
CA TYR A 163 -0.30 -1.54 10.46
C TYR A 163 0.48 -1.82 9.18
N ARG A 164 1.60 -1.12 9.03
CA ARG A 164 2.60 -1.46 8.00
C ARG A 164 3.34 -2.73 8.39
N LYS A 165 3.60 -3.56 7.39
CA LYS A 165 4.32 -4.83 7.51
C LYS A 165 5.38 -4.93 6.43
N SER A 166 6.29 -5.90 6.58
CA SER A 166 7.20 -6.26 5.50
C SER A 166 7.53 -7.74 5.54
N TYR A 167 7.70 -8.32 4.36
CA TYR A 167 7.98 -9.74 4.17
C TYR A 167 9.11 -9.92 3.16
N GLU A 168 9.83 -11.02 3.25
CA GLU A 168 10.73 -11.43 2.17
C GLU A 168 9.92 -11.70 0.90
N LEU A 169 10.46 -11.39 -0.28
CA LEU A 169 9.75 -11.58 -1.54
C LEU A 169 9.33 -13.04 -1.80
N ASN A 170 10.10 -13.99 -1.27
CA ASN A 170 9.83 -15.42 -1.33
C ASN A 170 9.16 -15.99 -0.08
N HIS A 171 8.56 -15.14 0.75
CA HIS A 171 7.92 -15.57 2.00
C HIS A 171 6.82 -16.62 1.71
N PRO A 172 6.86 -17.82 2.34
CA PRO A 172 6.02 -18.97 1.96
C PRO A 172 4.51 -18.75 2.18
N ARG A 173 4.17 -17.73 2.97
CA ARG A 173 2.77 -17.34 3.20
C ARG A 173 2.21 -16.40 2.12
N ILE A 174 3.02 -15.84 1.23
CA ILE A 174 2.53 -15.04 0.11
C ILE A 174 2.00 -16.00 -0.96
N ALA A 175 0.70 -15.95 -1.21
CA ALA A 175 0.06 -16.74 -2.27
C ALA A 175 0.21 -16.05 -3.64
N GLY A 176 0.19 -14.73 -3.66
CA GLY A 176 0.33 -13.92 -4.87
C GLY A 176 -0.22 -12.51 -4.70
N TYR A 177 -0.32 -11.82 -5.81
CA TYR A 177 -0.69 -10.41 -5.91
C TYR A 177 -1.78 -10.23 -6.96
N GLY A 178 -2.86 -9.59 -6.58
CA GLY A 178 -3.86 -9.08 -7.51
C GLY A 178 -3.45 -7.69 -7.97
N ARG A 179 -3.33 -7.46 -9.27
CA ARG A 179 -2.89 -6.18 -9.83
C ARG A 179 -4.06 -5.40 -10.41
N PRO A 180 -4.48 -4.30 -9.77
CA PRO A 180 -5.46 -3.40 -10.36
C PRO A 180 -4.90 -2.74 -11.62
N ASN A 181 -5.77 -2.58 -12.62
CA ASN A 181 -5.40 -1.85 -13.84
C ASN A 181 -5.63 -0.34 -13.62
N TYR A 182 -4.69 0.30 -12.95
CA TYR A 182 -4.71 1.75 -12.79
C TYR A 182 -4.56 2.47 -14.12
N ASP A 183 -5.11 3.68 -14.23
CA ASP A 183 -4.81 4.56 -15.35
C ASP A 183 -3.31 4.85 -15.35
N VAL A 184 -2.69 4.67 -16.49
CA VAL A 184 -1.28 5.02 -16.66
C VAL A 184 -1.20 6.53 -16.55
N ASP A 185 -0.65 7.00 -15.44
CA ASP A 185 -0.23 8.38 -15.36
C ASP A 185 1.02 8.50 -16.24
N ASN A 186 0.85 9.05 -17.44
CA ASN A 186 1.94 9.18 -18.40
C ASN A 186 3.11 10.04 -17.86
N SER A 187 2.91 10.71 -16.71
CA SER A 187 3.95 11.45 -16.00
C SER A 187 4.88 10.57 -15.15
N ASN A 188 4.52 9.30 -14.86
CA ASN A 188 5.25 8.43 -13.94
C ASN A 188 5.50 7.01 -14.50
N ASN A 189 5.38 6.80 -15.81
CA ASN A 189 5.68 5.50 -16.39
C ASN A 189 7.22 5.33 -16.51
N PRO A 190 7.84 4.30 -15.90
CA PRO A 190 9.26 4.07 -16.06
C PRO A 190 9.57 3.88 -17.55
N SER A 191 10.60 4.54 -18.04
CA SER A 191 11.09 4.32 -19.40
C SER A 191 11.38 2.82 -19.60
N PRO A 192 11.13 2.25 -20.79
CA PRO A 192 11.51 0.87 -21.10
C PRO A 192 12.98 0.55 -20.77
N THR A 193 13.85 1.55 -20.79
CA THR A 193 15.26 1.44 -20.38
C THR A 193 15.46 1.29 -18.87
N ASP A 194 14.53 1.78 -18.03
CA ASP A 194 14.61 1.63 -16.58
C ASP A 194 14.14 0.24 -16.14
N ILE A 195 13.18 -0.34 -16.83
CA ILE A 195 12.71 -1.73 -16.62
C ILE A 195 13.82 -2.72 -16.97
N ALA A 196 14.59 -2.46 -18.02
CA ALA A 196 15.67 -3.34 -18.49
C ALA A 196 16.91 -3.35 -17.57
N SER A 197 17.08 -2.37 -16.68
CA SER A 197 18.24 -2.26 -15.79
C SER A 197 18.13 -3.06 -14.48
N GLY A 198 16.95 -3.63 -14.17
CA GLY A 198 16.71 -4.44 -12.96
C GLY A 198 16.85 -3.68 -11.63
N ARG A 199 16.91 -2.35 -11.67
CA ARG A 199 17.06 -1.51 -10.48
C ARG A 199 15.73 -0.95 -10.02
N PRO A 200 15.42 -0.95 -8.71
CA PRO A 200 14.16 -0.43 -8.22
C PRO A 200 14.09 1.08 -8.46
N LEU A 201 13.05 1.52 -9.15
CA LEU A 201 12.66 2.92 -9.19
C LEU A 201 12.09 3.31 -7.83
N LEU A 202 12.70 4.31 -7.16
CA LEU A 202 12.15 4.82 -5.92
C LEU A 202 11.25 6.02 -6.21
N ARG A 203 10.04 5.96 -5.71
CA ARG A 203 9.01 7.00 -5.88
C ARG A 203 8.15 7.09 -4.63
N ARG A 204 7.26 8.03 -4.58
CA ARG A 204 6.32 8.17 -3.47
C ARG A 204 5.60 6.84 -3.19
N GLY A 205 5.67 6.41 -1.92
CA GLY A 205 5.20 5.11 -1.47
C GLY A 205 6.28 4.02 -1.43
N SER A 206 7.47 4.23 -2.02
CA SER A 206 8.60 3.30 -1.84
C SER A 206 9.09 3.31 -0.39
N LEU A 207 9.54 2.16 0.09
CA LEU A 207 9.97 1.93 1.48
C LEU A 207 11.29 1.15 1.52
N GLY A 208 12.00 1.24 2.64
CA GLY A 208 13.15 0.39 2.95
C GLY A 208 14.49 1.09 2.82
N ASP A 209 15.56 0.29 2.84
CA ASP A 209 16.94 0.80 2.97
C ASP A 209 17.41 1.60 1.76
N GLU A 210 16.93 1.30 0.57
CA GLU A 210 17.25 2.09 -0.63
C GLU A 210 16.64 3.51 -0.53
N VAL A 211 15.47 3.65 0.09
CA VAL A 211 14.88 4.96 0.38
C VAL A 211 15.70 5.71 1.44
N LYS A 212 16.16 5.03 2.49
CA LYS A 212 17.07 5.65 3.49
C LYS A 212 18.35 6.16 2.85
N LYS A 213 18.95 5.37 1.96
CA LYS A 213 20.14 5.78 1.20
C LYS A 213 19.86 7.01 0.35
N LEU A 214 18.73 7.02 -0.35
CA LEU A 214 18.30 8.17 -1.15
C LEU A 214 18.12 9.42 -0.27
N GLN A 215 17.40 9.31 0.84
CA GLN A 215 17.17 10.42 1.78
C GLN A 215 18.47 11.00 2.33
N ALA A 216 19.39 10.12 2.77
CA ALA A 216 20.71 10.54 3.23
C ALA A 216 21.52 11.26 2.15
N ASN A 217 21.52 10.73 0.92
CA ASN A 217 22.21 11.33 -0.22
C ASN A 217 21.60 12.68 -0.62
N LEU A 218 20.27 12.79 -0.63
CA LEU A 218 19.58 14.05 -0.89
C LEU A 218 19.93 15.10 0.17
N ASN A 219 19.93 14.72 1.44
CA ASN A 219 20.37 15.63 2.52
C ASN A 219 21.79 16.12 2.28
N SER A 220 22.72 15.23 1.96
CA SER A 220 24.12 15.56 1.72
C SER A 220 24.32 16.49 0.52
N ILE A 221 23.62 16.24 -0.59
CA ILE A 221 23.83 16.98 -1.85
C ILE A 221 23.06 18.31 -1.88
N MET A 222 21.87 18.30 -1.31
CA MET A 222 20.95 19.45 -1.36
C MET A 222 21.03 20.35 -0.14
N GLY A 223 21.68 19.90 0.95
CA GLY A 223 21.70 20.61 2.23
C GLY A 223 20.35 20.59 2.95
N GLU A 224 19.55 19.56 2.72
CA GLU A 224 18.23 19.41 3.32
C GLU A 224 18.29 18.56 4.60
N ASN A 225 17.22 18.58 5.38
CA ASN A 225 17.07 17.82 6.62
C ASN A 225 15.88 16.86 6.54
N LEU A 226 15.86 16.00 5.52
CA LEU A 226 14.88 14.90 5.47
C LEU A 226 15.13 13.93 6.63
N GLU A 227 14.07 13.49 7.26
CA GLU A 227 14.12 12.33 8.15
C GLU A 227 14.52 11.09 7.33
N VAL A 228 15.56 10.38 7.77
CA VAL A 228 16.06 9.17 7.09
C VAL A 228 15.29 7.95 7.64
N ASP A 229 13.98 7.98 7.45
CA ASP A 229 13.04 6.98 7.97
C ASP A 229 12.82 5.77 7.05
N GLY A 230 13.28 5.88 5.80
CA GLY A 230 13.05 4.86 4.77
C GLY A 230 11.65 4.88 4.18
N VAL A 231 10.92 5.98 4.35
CA VAL A 231 9.61 6.20 3.72
C VAL A 231 9.73 7.27 2.65
N PHE A 232 9.51 6.92 1.40
CA PHE A 232 9.48 7.90 0.32
C PHE A 232 8.15 8.68 0.37
N GLY A 233 8.08 9.64 1.28
CA GLY A 233 6.92 10.51 1.47
C GLY A 233 6.96 11.76 0.59
N GLY A 234 6.00 12.68 0.84
CA GLY A 234 5.93 13.96 0.12
C GLY A 234 7.17 14.85 0.34
N GLY A 235 7.83 14.76 1.49
CA GLY A 235 9.09 15.45 1.78
C GLY A 235 10.22 14.97 0.86
N THR A 236 10.42 13.65 0.79
CA THR A 236 11.42 13.02 -0.08
C THR A 236 11.16 13.34 -1.56
N GLN A 237 9.90 13.26 -2.01
CA GLN A 237 9.53 13.61 -3.38
C GLN A 237 9.87 15.07 -3.72
N ARG A 238 9.51 16.01 -2.85
CA ARG A 238 9.80 17.45 -3.07
C ARG A 238 11.29 17.71 -3.20
N VAL A 239 12.10 17.15 -2.31
CA VAL A 239 13.57 17.34 -2.35
C VAL A 239 14.17 16.68 -3.58
N LEU A 240 13.69 15.51 -4.00
CA LEU A 240 14.10 14.88 -5.24
C LEU A 240 13.74 15.74 -6.47
N GLN A 241 12.54 16.30 -6.53
CA GLN A 241 12.14 17.22 -7.61
C GLN A 241 13.03 18.49 -7.64
N SER A 242 13.38 19.03 -6.48
CA SER A 242 14.35 20.11 -6.37
C SER A 242 15.73 19.71 -6.89
N PHE A 243 16.18 18.50 -6.58
CA PHE A 243 17.40 17.91 -7.12
C PHE A 243 17.33 17.78 -8.64
N GLN A 244 16.26 17.21 -9.17
CA GLN A 244 16.06 17.05 -10.61
C GLN A 244 16.08 18.40 -11.33
N THR A 245 15.38 19.39 -10.80
CA THR A 245 15.39 20.77 -11.33
C THR A 245 16.79 21.37 -11.33
N LYS A 246 17.50 21.29 -10.19
CA LYS A 246 18.84 21.88 -10.02
C LYS A 246 19.86 21.31 -11.00
N TYR A 247 19.73 20.05 -11.35
CA TYR A 247 20.68 19.35 -12.23
C TYR A 247 20.15 19.10 -13.65
N GLY A 248 19.07 19.75 -14.05
CA GLY A 248 18.54 19.70 -15.43
C GLY A 248 18.03 18.32 -15.86
N LEU A 249 17.50 17.56 -14.90
CA LEU A 249 16.86 16.25 -15.16
C LEU A 249 15.36 16.42 -15.39
N GLU A 250 14.69 15.38 -15.87
CA GLU A 250 13.24 15.33 -15.91
C GLU A 250 12.70 15.41 -14.47
N VAL A 251 11.77 16.36 -14.22
CA VAL A 251 11.24 16.66 -12.88
C VAL A 251 9.98 15.83 -12.63
N ASP A 252 10.14 14.52 -12.58
CA ASP A 252 9.07 13.55 -12.41
C ASP A 252 8.86 13.12 -10.94
N GLY A 253 9.81 13.42 -10.05
CA GLY A 253 9.79 13.00 -8.66
C GLY A 253 10.04 11.49 -8.48
N VAL A 254 10.62 10.84 -9.50
CA VAL A 254 11.01 9.44 -9.49
C VAL A 254 12.54 9.32 -9.48
N TYR A 255 13.10 8.58 -8.55
CA TYR A 255 14.52 8.29 -8.51
C TYR A 255 14.81 7.12 -9.44
N GLY A 256 14.92 7.44 -10.74
CA GLY A 256 15.30 6.52 -11.80
C GLY A 256 16.76 6.65 -12.19
N LYS A 257 17.12 6.01 -13.30
CA LYS A 257 18.52 5.94 -13.82
C LYS A 257 19.16 7.32 -14.00
N GLY A 258 18.43 8.31 -14.50
CA GLY A 258 18.94 9.67 -14.69
C GLY A 258 19.33 10.31 -13.36
N SER A 259 18.45 10.26 -12.36
CA SER A 259 18.68 10.78 -11.02
C SER A 259 19.80 10.01 -10.30
N GLU A 260 19.84 8.68 -10.43
CA GLU A 260 20.88 7.84 -9.84
C GLU A 260 22.28 8.18 -10.43
N THR A 261 22.39 8.23 -11.75
CA THR A 261 23.64 8.55 -12.43
C THR A 261 24.17 9.89 -11.96
N LYS A 262 23.30 10.91 -11.95
CA LYS A 262 23.71 12.26 -11.51
C LYS A 262 24.10 12.31 -10.04
N MET A 263 23.37 11.61 -9.20
CA MET A 263 23.68 11.52 -7.77
C MET A 263 25.03 10.86 -7.52
N ARG A 264 25.35 9.78 -8.23
CA ARG A 264 26.64 9.11 -8.16
C ARG A 264 27.77 10.00 -8.62
N GLU A 265 27.63 10.73 -9.72
CA GLU A 265 28.62 11.71 -10.18
C GLU A 265 28.95 12.77 -9.12
N LEU A 266 27.99 13.15 -8.29
CA LEU A 266 28.16 14.18 -7.26
C LEU A 266 28.77 13.63 -5.97
N LEU A 267 28.52 12.37 -5.63
CA LEU A 267 29.01 11.73 -4.41
C LEU A 267 30.43 11.15 -4.55
N TYR A 268 30.86 10.83 -5.75
CA TYR A 268 32.15 10.16 -6.00
C TYR A 268 33.10 11.02 -6.84
N LYS A 269 32.89 12.34 -6.82
CA LYS A 269 33.88 13.32 -7.24
C LYS A 269 34.92 13.49 -6.11
#